data_595a6ffb88ac81dbbf4437f9c60a716f
#
_entry.id   595a6ffb88ac81dbbf4437f9c60a716f
#
_cell.length_a   1.000
_cell.length_b   1.000
_cell.length_c   1.000
_cell.angle_alpha   90.00
_cell.angle_beta   90.00
_cell.angle_gamma   90.00
#
_symmetry.space_group_name_H-M   'P 1'
#
loop_
_entity.id
_entity.type
_entity.pdbx_description
1 polymer ?
#
loop_
_entity_poly.entity_id
_entity_poly.type
_entity_poly.pdbx_seq_one_letter_code
_entity_poly.pdbx_strand_id
1 'polypeptide(L)'
;MDTLKVSSLSENVKLVKEQHFNIRLHDHGLLRLIPLSVDPELLKMTNKFFFHTLVNSQAYQEIFFDHFSQKSVDKHGPFLLDSIKEDDFTSITNSHLREEIIQVVSTPKWSCPPIGKRELTNVKKLLDTIINDASEPYFLKKCLTFNSSSQEATVYEHEWSHSLTSYYEYVLKDTINKKIFLLIITYE
;
A
#
# COMPACT_ATOMS: atom_id res chain seq x y z
N MET A 1 -17.82 -9.00 28.05
CA MET A 1 -17.45 -7.71 28.71
C MET A 1 -16.20 -7.07 28.10
N ASP A 2 -15.93 -7.26 26.80
CA ASP A 2 -14.67 -6.83 26.15
C ASP A 2 -14.82 -5.74 25.09
N THR A 3 -16.04 -5.31 24.80
CA THR A 3 -16.30 -4.31 23.74
C THR A 3 -15.93 -2.86 24.14
N LEU A 4 -15.88 -2.57 25.44
CA LEU A 4 -15.59 -1.21 25.94
C LEU A 4 -14.08 -0.88 26.02
N LYS A 5 -13.19 -1.88 26.00
CA LYS A 5 -11.74 -1.65 25.97
C LYS A 5 -11.16 -1.39 24.59
N VAL A 6 -11.86 -1.83 23.54
CA VAL A 6 -11.40 -1.72 22.15
C VAL A 6 -11.56 -0.29 21.63
N SER A 7 -12.64 0.40 21.99
CA SER A 7 -12.90 1.78 21.53
C SER A 7 -11.94 2.82 22.12
N SER A 8 -11.42 2.60 23.32
CA SER A 8 -10.49 3.55 23.95
C SER A 8 -9.03 3.40 23.49
N LEU A 9 -8.66 2.25 22.91
CA LEU A 9 -7.32 2.03 22.36
C LEU A 9 -7.15 2.63 20.96
N SER A 10 -8.22 2.72 20.15
CA SER A 10 -8.14 3.26 18.79
C SER A 10 -7.89 4.78 18.77
N GLU A 11 -8.33 5.52 19.78
CA GLU A 11 -8.18 6.98 19.82
C GLU A 11 -6.77 7.46 20.17
N ASN A 12 -5.90 6.60 20.71
CA ASN A 12 -4.56 6.95 21.17
C ASN A 12 -3.40 6.38 20.33
N VAL A 13 -3.69 5.54 19.34
CA VAL A 13 -2.64 4.95 18.50
C VAL A 13 -2.19 5.97 17.45
N LYS A 14 -0.98 6.49 17.62
CA LYS A 14 -0.38 7.41 16.65
C LYS A 14 0.29 6.64 15.53
N LEU A 15 -0.20 6.85 14.32
CA LEU A 15 0.47 6.55 13.06
C LEU A 15 0.94 7.87 12.45
N VAL A 16 2.25 8.01 12.23
CA VAL A 16 2.84 9.24 11.70
C VAL A 16 3.52 8.93 10.38
N LYS A 17 3.09 9.59 9.32
CA LYS A 17 3.70 9.49 8.00
C LYS A 17 5.06 10.16 8.02
N GLU A 18 6.09 9.40 7.59
CA GLU A 18 7.45 9.93 7.40
C GLU A 18 7.67 10.37 5.94
N GLN A 19 8.87 10.81 5.63
CA GLN A 19 9.24 11.17 4.26
C GLN A 19 9.13 9.94 3.35
N HIS A 20 8.35 10.06 2.29
CA HIS A 20 8.19 9.00 1.30
C HIS A 20 9.32 9.00 0.26
N PHE A 21 9.56 7.86 -0.35
CA PHE A 21 10.51 7.67 -1.43
C PHE A 21 9.77 7.25 -2.70
N ASN A 22 10.17 7.82 -3.82
CA ASN A 22 9.63 7.48 -5.13
C ASN A 22 10.74 6.94 -6.03
N ILE A 23 10.46 5.84 -6.72
CA ILE A 23 11.27 5.32 -7.82
C ILE A 23 10.41 5.40 -9.08
N ARG A 24 10.83 6.23 -10.02
CA ARG A 24 10.22 6.25 -11.35
C ARG A 24 10.68 5.00 -12.10
N LEU A 25 9.74 4.12 -12.44
CA LEU A 25 10.04 2.84 -13.09
C LEU A 25 10.30 3.05 -14.59
N HIS A 26 9.47 3.88 -15.21
CA HIS A 26 9.54 4.39 -16.58
C HIS A 26 8.58 5.59 -16.68
N ASP A 27 8.27 6.06 -17.88
CA ASP A 27 7.46 7.28 -18.07
C ASP A 27 6.05 7.18 -17.48
N HIS A 28 5.50 5.98 -17.40
CA HIS A 28 4.13 5.72 -16.92
C HIS A 28 4.07 4.87 -15.64
N GLY A 29 5.20 4.58 -15.02
CA GLY A 29 5.26 3.70 -13.84
C GLY A 29 5.95 4.35 -12.64
N LEU A 30 5.35 4.20 -11.47
CA LEU A 30 5.85 4.73 -10.21
C LEU A 30 5.80 3.66 -9.12
N LEU A 31 6.90 3.48 -8.40
CA LEU A 31 6.94 2.79 -7.12
C LEU A 31 7.12 3.82 -6.02
N ARG A 32 6.20 3.84 -5.07
CA ARG A 32 6.21 4.71 -3.90
C ARG A 32 6.36 3.89 -2.63
N LEU A 33 7.31 4.26 -1.78
CA LEU A 33 7.45 3.74 -0.43
C LEU A 33 7.08 4.83 0.57
N ILE A 34 6.15 4.53 1.47
CA ILE A 34 5.69 5.44 2.52
C ILE A 34 5.95 4.77 3.88
N PRO A 35 7.00 5.19 4.59
CA PRO A 35 7.23 4.74 5.94
C PRO A 35 6.23 5.40 6.89
N LEU A 36 5.70 4.61 7.83
CA LEU A 36 4.87 5.09 8.94
C LEU A 36 5.52 4.67 10.25
N SER A 37 5.79 5.64 11.12
CA SER A 37 6.11 5.35 12.52
C SER A 37 4.85 4.94 13.26
N VAL A 38 4.95 3.89 14.07
CA VAL A 38 3.81 3.27 14.72
C VAL A 38 4.08 2.99 16.18
N ASP A 39 3.03 3.07 17.01
CA ASP A 39 3.09 2.56 18.36
C ASP A 39 3.40 1.05 18.35
N PRO A 40 4.46 0.58 19.05
CA PRO A 40 4.82 -0.84 19.08
C PRO A 40 3.70 -1.77 19.54
N GLU A 41 2.78 -1.30 20.34
CA GLU A 41 1.64 -2.11 20.79
C GLU A 41 0.68 -2.44 19.64
N LEU A 42 0.55 -1.55 18.66
CA LEU A 42 -0.26 -1.84 17.47
C LEU A 42 0.31 -3.01 16.66
N LEU A 43 1.64 -3.12 16.57
CA LEU A 43 2.28 -4.21 15.82
C LEU A 43 2.06 -5.58 16.45
N LYS A 44 1.76 -5.64 17.78
CA LYS A 44 1.47 -6.87 18.53
C LYS A 44 0.01 -7.30 18.46
N MET A 45 -0.87 -6.43 17.95
CA MET A 45 -2.30 -6.71 17.85
C MET A 45 -2.60 -7.77 16.78
N THR A 46 -3.78 -8.36 16.87
CA THR A 46 -4.26 -9.25 15.81
C THR A 46 -4.31 -8.52 14.47
N ASN A 47 -4.12 -9.22 13.36
CA ASN A 47 -4.12 -8.62 12.03
C ASN A 47 -5.42 -7.86 11.75
N LYS A 48 -6.54 -8.40 12.17
CA LYS A 48 -7.84 -7.72 12.01
C LYS A 48 -7.86 -6.35 12.69
N PHE A 49 -7.43 -6.28 13.96
CA PHE A 49 -7.38 -5.02 14.70
C PHE A 49 -6.35 -4.05 14.11
N PHE A 50 -5.17 -4.59 13.75
CA PHE A 50 -4.11 -3.80 13.11
C PHE A 50 -4.61 -3.14 11.83
N PHE A 51 -5.18 -3.90 10.89
CA PHE A 51 -5.66 -3.35 9.62
C PHE A 51 -6.87 -2.45 9.80
N HIS A 52 -7.79 -2.78 10.72
CA HIS A 52 -8.86 -1.87 11.08
C HIS A 52 -8.31 -0.49 11.52
N THR A 53 -7.31 -0.48 12.39
CA THR A 53 -6.68 0.76 12.86
C THR A 53 -5.92 1.48 11.74
N LEU A 54 -5.20 0.74 10.89
CA LEU A 54 -4.45 1.30 9.77
C LEU A 54 -5.38 2.03 8.78
N VAL A 55 -6.42 1.36 8.26
CA VAL A 55 -7.30 1.93 7.23
C VAL A 55 -8.12 3.11 7.74
N ASN A 56 -8.42 3.14 9.04
CA ASN A 56 -9.13 4.25 9.68
C ASN A 56 -8.19 5.36 10.18
N SER A 57 -6.86 5.21 10.03
CA SER A 57 -5.91 6.23 10.45
C SER A 57 -5.84 7.39 9.46
N GLN A 58 -5.68 8.60 9.98
CA GLN A 58 -5.44 9.78 9.14
C GLN A 58 -4.23 9.58 8.22
N ALA A 59 -3.16 8.93 8.71
CA ALA A 59 -1.95 8.69 7.93
C ALA A 59 -2.20 7.85 6.67
N TYR A 60 -3.12 6.87 6.73
CA TYR A 60 -3.51 6.06 5.57
C TYR A 60 -4.48 6.82 4.66
N GLN A 61 -5.47 7.49 5.23
CA GLN A 61 -6.50 8.24 4.49
C GLN A 61 -5.91 9.41 3.68
N GLU A 62 -4.86 10.05 4.20
CA GLU A 62 -4.21 11.19 3.53
C GLU A 62 -3.08 10.81 2.56
N ILE A 63 -2.89 9.52 2.21
CA ILE A 63 -1.87 9.10 1.25
C ILE A 63 -2.10 9.74 -0.12
N PHE A 64 -3.36 9.85 -0.53
CA PHE A 64 -3.81 10.43 -1.79
C PHE A 64 -4.55 11.76 -1.59
N PHE A 65 -4.11 12.56 -0.62
CA PHE A 65 -4.69 13.87 -0.36
C PHE A 65 -4.56 14.77 -1.60
N ASP A 66 -5.69 15.35 -2.01
CA ASP A 66 -5.70 16.33 -3.08
C ASP A 66 -5.34 17.73 -2.53
N HIS A 67 -4.12 18.15 -2.81
CA HIS A 67 -3.61 19.46 -2.38
C HIS A 67 -4.34 20.66 -3.04
N PHE A 68 -5.03 20.45 -4.15
CA PHE A 68 -5.76 21.52 -4.83
C PHE A 68 -7.13 21.77 -4.23
N SER A 69 -7.82 20.72 -3.82
CA SER A 69 -9.17 20.85 -3.24
C SER A 69 -9.17 21.09 -1.73
N GLN A 70 -8.05 20.86 -1.04
CA GLN A 70 -7.92 20.88 0.42
C GLN A 70 -8.97 20.02 1.15
N LYS A 71 -9.57 19.06 0.46
CA LYS A 71 -10.51 18.09 1.02
C LYS A 71 -9.83 16.75 1.16
N SER A 72 -10.15 16.02 2.23
CA SER A 72 -9.87 14.59 2.28
C SER A 72 -10.58 13.96 1.08
N VAL A 73 -9.83 13.25 0.27
CA VAL A 73 -10.40 12.57 -0.89
C VAL A 73 -10.96 11.27 -0.36
N ASP A 74 -12.24 10.98 -0.59
CA ASP A 74 -12.87 9.70 -0.24
C ASP A 74 -12.33 8.56 -1.12
N LYS A 75 -11.02 8.63 -1.47
CA LYS A 75 -10.36 7.81 -2.48
C LYS A 75 -8.99 7.36 -2.00
N HIS A 76 -8.66 6.11 -2.30
CA HIS A 76 -7.35 5.53 -2.03
C HIS A 76 -6.85 4.81 -3.28
N GLY A 77 -5.93 5.42 -4.02
CA GLY A 77 -5.57 4.97 -5.35
C GLY A 77 -6.80 4.96 -6.27
N PRO A 78 -7.13 3.84 -6.94
CA PRO A 78 -8.32 3.72 -7.79
C PRO A 78 -9.59 3.41 -7.01
N PHE A 79 -9.52 3.19 -5.71
CA PHE A 79 -10.62 2.67 -4.90
C PHE A 79 -11.31 3.75 -4.08
N LEU A 80 -12.59 3.54 -3.81
CA LEU A 80 -13.30 4.29 -2.77
C LEU A 80 -12.73 3.91 -1.41
N LEU A 81 -12.34 4.89 -0.60
CA LEU A 81 -11.71 4.64 0.70
C LEU A 81 -12.57 3.75 1.59
N ASP A 82 -13.87 4.01 1.66
CA ASP A 82 -14.82 3.22 2.43
C ASP A 82 -14.97 1.77 1.97
N SER A 83 -14.49 1.44 0.78
CA SER A 83 -14.52 0.08 0.26
C SER A 83 -13.39 -0.79 0.77
N ILE A 84 -12.31 -0.19 1.30
CA ILE A 84 -11.14 -0.92 1.81
C ILE A 84 -11.41 -1.32 3.27
N LYS A 85 -11.34 -2.63 3.52
CA LYS A 85 -11.61 -3.21 4.84
C LYS A 85 -10.40 -4.01 5.34
N GLU A 86 -10.37 -4.28 6.63
CA GLU A 86 -9.32 -5.07 7.26
C GLU A 86 -9.14 -6.47 6.63
N ASP A 87 -10.22 -7.08 6.16
CA ASP A 87 -10.21 -8.41 5.55
C ASP A 87 -9.72 -8.42 4.09
N ASP A 88 -9.47 -7.26 3.51
CA ASP A 88 -8.90 -7.14 2.16
C ASP A 88 -7.38 -7.40 2.12
N PHE A 89 -6.71 -7.44 3.29
CA PHE A 89 -5.28 -7.69 3.38
C PHE A 89 -4.99 -9.18 3.60
N THR A 90 -4.12 -9.73 2.76
CA THR A 90 -3.70 -11.13 2.85
C THR A 90 -2.21 -11.22 3.16
N SER A 91 -1.86 -12.03 4.15
CA SER A 91 -0.46 -12.31 4.47
C SER A 91 0.20 -13.07 3.32
N ILE A 92 1.42 -12.68 2.98
CA ILE A 92 2.29 -13.34 2.01
C ILE A 92 3.67 -13.57 2.63
N THR A 93 4.53 -14.34 1.97
CA THR A 93 5.90 -14.52 2.44
C THR A 93 6.83 -13.42 1.92
N ASN A 94 7.96 -13.21 2.58
CA ASN A 94 8.99 -12.27 2.13
C ASN A 94 9.54 -12.62 0.74
N SER A 95 9.71 -13.92 0.43
CA SER A 95 10.12 -14.37 -0.90
C SER A 95 9.07 -14.06 -1.95
N HIS A 96 7.80 -14.35 -1.67
CA HIS A 96 6.69 -14.07 -2.58
C HIS A 96 6.55 -12.58 -2.87
N LEU A 97 6.64 -11.72 -1.84
CA LEU A 97 6.63 -10.28 -2.01
C LEU A 97 7.74 -9.81 -2.96
N ARG A 98 8.98 -10.30 -2.77
CA ARG A 98 10.12 -9.94 -3.64
C ARG A 98 9.89 -10.37 -5.08
N GLU A 99 9.50 -11.62 -5.29
CA GLU A 99 9.25 -12.18 -6.62
C GLU A 99 8.14 -11.41 -7.33
N GLU A 100 7.04 -11.16 -6.66
CA GLU A 100 5.87 -10.46 -7.22
C GLU A 100 6.22 -9.02 -7.60
N ILE A 101 6.87 -8.26 -6.71
CA ILE A 101 7.28 -6.88 -7.02
C ILE A 101 8.25 -6.86 -8.20
N ILE A 102 9.27 -7.73 -8.22
CA ILE A 102 10.22 -7.80 -9.33
C ILE A 102 9.51 -8.17 -10.62
N GLN A 103 8.56 -9.09 -10.59
CA GLN A 103 7.76 -9.45 -11.75
C GLN A 103 6.92 -8.26 -12.24
N VAL A 104 6.18 -7.61 -11.35
CA VAL A 104 5.32 -6.47 -11.68
C VAL A 104 6.12 -5.33 -12.33
N VAL A 105 7.29 -4.99 -11.79
CA VAL A 105 8.11 -3.89 -12.33
C VAL A 105 8.88 -4.27 -13.59
N SER A 106 9.24 -5.55 -13.77
CA SER A 106 10.03 -6.02 -14.93
C SER A 106 9.18 -6.30 -16.15
N THR A 107 7.93 -6.72 -15.95
CA THR A 107 7.00 -7.12 -17.01
C THR A 107 5.65 -6.43 -16.85
N PRO A 108 5.61 -5.08 -16.96
CA PRO A 108 4.33 -4.37 -16.93
C PRO A 108 3.44 -4.88 -18.06
N LYS A 109 2.18 -5.15 -17.76
CA LYS A 109 1.23 -5.79 -18.69
C LYS A 109 0.75 -4.88 -19.83
N TRP A 110 1.12 -3.63 -19.80
CA TRP A 110 0.80 -2.65 -20.82
C TRP A 110 2.03 -2.39 -21.69
N SER A 111 1.87 -1.78 -22.88
CA SER A 111 2.91 -1.50 -23.88
C SER A 111 4.07 -0.60 -23.41
N CYS A 112 4.42 -0.70 -22.15
CA CYS A 112 5.53 0.00 -21.56
C CYS A 112 6.85 -0.69 -21.92
N PRO A 113 7.91 0.06 -22.18
CA PRO A 113 9.22 -0.53 -22.30
C PRO A 113 9.61 -1.24 -20.98
N PRO A 114 10.44 -2.29 -21.05
CA PRO A 114 10.92 -2.93 -19.83
C PRO A 114 11.67 -1.91 -18.97
N ILE A 115 11.59 -2.12 -17.65
CA ILE A 115 12.29 -1.27 -16.67
C ILE A 115 13.80 -1.21 -16.97
N GLY A 116 14.39 -0.04 -16.84
CA GLY A 116 15.82 0.13 -16.99
C GLY A 116 16.64 -0.65 -15.95
N LYS A 117 17.85 -1.07 -16.29
CA LYS A 117 18.74 -1.82 -15.36
C LYS A 117 19.01 -1.05 -14.07
N ARG A 118 19.17 0.28 -14.16
CA ARG A 118 19.41 1.16 -13.00
C ARG A 118 18.21 1.18 -12.08
N GLU A 119 17.02 1.38 -12.63
CA GLU A 119 15.75 1.44 -11.88
C GLU A 119 15.47 0.09 -11.21
N LEU A 120 15.64 -1.01 -11.93
CA LEU A 120 15.52 -2.35 -11.37
C LEU A 120 16.50 -2.60 -10.22
N THR A 121 17.75 -2.12 -10.35
CA THR A 121 18.74 -2.21 -9.27
C THR A 121 18.30 -1.40 -8.05
N ASN A 122 17.71 -0.22 -8.27
CA ASN A 122 17.20 0.61 -7.17
C ASN A 122 16.03 -0.06 -6.47
N VAL A 123 15.09 -0.67 -7.20
CA VAL A 123 13.99 -1.46 -6.61
C VAL A 123 14.53 -2.61 -5.77
N LYS A 124 15.49 -3.39 -6.28
CA LYS A 124 16.11 -4.49 -5.52
C LYS A 124 16.75 -4.01 -4.23
N LYS A 125 17.54 -2.93 -4.28
CA LYS A 125 18.16 -2.34 -3.10
C LYS A 125 17.12 -1.85 -2.07
N LEU A 126 16.03 -1.25 -2.56
CA LEU A 126 14.92 -0.83 -1.68
C LEU A 126 14.34 -2.03 -0.94
N LEU A 127 14.01 -3.11 -1.67
CA LEU A 127 13.48 -4.34 -1.08
C LEU A 127 14.46 -4.96 -0.07
N ASP A 128 15.77 -4.96 -0.36
CA ASP A 128 16.80 -5.43 0.58
C ASP A 128 16.89 -4.58 1.85
N THR A 129 16.50 -3.32 1.76
CA THR A 129 16.50 -2.41 2.91
C THR A 129 15.27 -2.60 3.81
N ILE A 130 14.09 -2.85 3.23
CA ILE A 130 12.83 -2.89 3.98
C ILE A 130 12.40 -4.31 4.38
N ILE A 131 12.89 -5.34 3.70
CA ILE A 131 12.53 -6.72 3.98
C ILE A 131 13.64 -7.38 4.79
N ASN A 132 13.34 -7.74 6.03
CA ASN A 132 14.19 -8.48 6.93
C ASN A 132 13.42 -9.70 7.49
N ASP A 133 14.09 -10.52 8.31
CA ASP A 133 13.50 -11.75 8.85
C ASP A 133 12.28 -11.50 9.78
N ALA A 134 12.16 -10.28 10.30
CA ALA A 134 11.04 -9.88 11.15
C ALA A 134 9.96 -9.09 10.40
N SER A 135 10.08 -8.97 9.07
CA SER A 135 9.06 -8.32 8.26
C SER A 135 7.89 -9.26 8.01
N GLU A 136 6.69 -8.76 8.26
CA GLU A 136 5.44 -9.44 7.97
C GLU A 136 4.73 -8.71 6.82
N PRO A 137 4.88 -9.19 5.57
CA PRO A 137 4.25 -8.57 4.43
C PRO A 137 2.81 -9.02 4.22
N TYR A 138 2.00 -8.09 3.77
CA TYR A 138 0.60 -8.27 3.39
C TYR A 138 0.35 -7.61 2.05
N PHE A 139 -0.54 -8.19 1.29
CA PHE A 139 -1.00 -7.69 0.00
C PHE A 139 -2.46 -7.26 0.09
N LEU A 140 -2.80 -6.09 -0.46
CA LEU A 140 -4.19 -5.63 -0.62
C LEU A 140 -4.80 -6.41 -1.80
N LYS A 141 -5.79 -7.28 -1.53
CA LYS A 141 -6.48 -8.11 -2.56
C LYS A 141 -7.14 -7.27 -3.65
N LYS A 142 -7.60 -6.07 -3.31
CA LYS A 142 -8.09 -5.10 -4.29
C LYS A 142 -6.89 -4.57 -5.07
N CYS A 143 -6.59 -5.17 -6.20
CA CYS A 143 -5.60 -4.67 -7.13
C CYS A 143 -6.27 -4.35 -8.46
N LEU A 144 -5.82 -3.28 -9.11
CA LEU A 144 -6.20 -2.96 -10.46
C LEU A 144 -5.15 -3.55 -11.39
N THR A 145 -5.57 -4.37 -12.34
CA THR A 145 -4.70 -4.88 -13.39
C THR A 145 -5.34 -4.60 -14.75
N PHE A 146 -4.52 -4.46 -15.78
CA PHE A 146 -5.00 -4.18 -17.14
C PHE A 146 -6.10 -5.15 -17.63
N ASN A 147 -6.07 -6.41 -17.19
CA ASN A 147 -7.08 -7.40 -17.56
C ASN A 147 -8.39 -7.27 -16.76
N SER A 148 -8.38 -6.60 -15.61
CA SER A 148 -9.58 -6.34 -14.82
C SER A 148 -10.24 -5.02 -15.19
N SER A 149 -9.60 -4.21 -16.00
CA SER A 149 -10.14 -2.97 -16.55
C SER A 149 -11.11 -3.23 -17.73
N SER A 150 -12.06 -4.16 -17.54
CA SER A 150 -13.30 -4.09 -18.30
C SER A 150 -13.90 -2.70 -18.07
N GLN A 151 -14.37 -2.03 -19.08
CA GLN A 151 -14.79 -0.63 -19.16
C GLN A 151 -15.82 -0.18 -18.10
N GLU A 152 -16.23 -1.04 -17.19
CA GLU A 152 -17.15 -0.76 -16.09
C GLU A 152 -16.37 -0.78 -14.77
N ALA A 153 -16.26 0.38 -14.14
CA ALA A 153 -15.75 0.48 -12.78
C ALA A 153 -16.54 -0.46 -11.86
N THR A 154 -15.84 -1.22 -11.04
CA THR A 154 -16.48 -2.04 -10.02
C THR A 154 -17.06 -1.15 -8.93
N VAL A 155 -17.98 -1.68 -8.11
CA VAL A 155 -18.64 -0.91 -7.04
C VAL A 155 -17.68 -0.33 -5.99
N TYR A 156 -16.41 -0.78 -5.96
CA TYR A 156 -15.38 -0.26 -5.06
C TYR A 156 -14.39 0.68 -5.75
N GLU A 157 -14.51 0.92 -7.07
CA GLU A 157 -13.69 1.86 -7.82
C GLU A 157 -14.43 3.18 -7.99
N HIS A 158 -13.68 4.27 -8.16
CA HIS A 158 -14.26 5.56 -8.46
C HIS A 158 -14.06 5.92 -9.95
N GLU A 159 -14.71 6.97 -10.40
CA GLU A 159 -14.75 7.42 -11.80
C GLU A 159 -13.38 7.68 -12.46
N TRP A 160 -12.33 7.94 -11.66
CA TRP A 160 -10.99 8.21 -12.17
C TRP A 160 -10.07 6.98 -12.11
N SER A 161 -10.58 5.82 -11.71
CA SER A 161 -9.82 4.57 -11.70
C SER A 161 -9.25 4.21 -13.08
N HIS A 162 -9.96 4.62 -14.15
CA HIS A 162 -9.53 4.37 -15.53
C HIS A 162 -8.26 5.13 -15.95
N SER A 163 -7.80 6.12 -15.18
CA SER A 163 -6.51 6.78 -15.43
C SER A 163 -5.31 5.89 -15.06
N LEU A 164 -5.56 4.82 -14.30
CA LEU A 164 -4.54 3.84 -13.95
C LEU A 164 -4.78 2.54 -14.72
N THR A 165 -3.72 1.99 -15.30
CA THR A 165 -3.75 0.65 -15.92
C THR A 165 -3.44 -0.45 -14.91
N SER A 166 -2.70 -0.13 -13.85
CA SER A 166 -2.41 -1.06 -12.77
C SER A 166 -2.17 -0.35 -11.44
N TYR A 167 -2.61 -0.99 -10.36
CA TYR A 167 -2.39 -0.55 -8.99
C TYR A 167 -2.16 -1.77 -8.10
N TYR A 168 -1.06 -1.74 -7.35
CA TYR A 168 -0.70 -2.76 -6.36
C TYR A 168 -0.30 -2.08 -5.07
N GLU A 169 -0.76 -2.62 -3.94
CA GLU A 169 -0.42 -2.11 -2.62
C GLU A 169 0.00 -3.24 -1.69
N TYR A 170 1.11 -3.03 -1.01
CA TYR A 170 1.66 -3.93 -0.01
C TYR A 170 1.88 -3.18 1.30
N VAL A 171 1.62 -3.87 2.40
CA VAL A 171 1.87 -3.39 3.76
C VAL A 171 2.91 -4.31 4.39
N LEU A 172 4.02 -3.76 4.87
CA LEU A 172 5.03 -4.51 5.61
C LEU A 172 5.04 -4.01 7.04
N LYS A 173 4.81 -4.92 7.99
CA LYS A 173 5.08 -4.65 9.40
C LYS A 173 6.53 -4.98 9.69
N ASP A 174 7.29 -4.04 10.20
CA ASP A 174 8.65 -4.25 10.72
C ASP A 174 8.63 -4.13 12.24
N THR A 175 8.58 -5.26 12.91
CA THR A 175 8.47 -5.32 14.37
C THR A 175 9.77 -4.92 15.07
N ILE A 176 10.92 -5.09 14.41
CA ILE A 176 12.24 -4.71 14.96
C ILE A 176 12.37 -3.19 14.96
N ASN A 177 12.15 -2.54 13.81
CA ASN A 177 12.32 -1.10 13.68
C ASN A 177 11.06 -0.31 14.07
N LYS A 178 9.99 -1.00 14.50
CA LYS A 178 8.71 -0.40 14.91
C LYS A 178 8.11 0.51 13.82
N LYS A 179 8.13 0.01 12.59
CA LYS A 179 7.66 0.72 11.41
C LYS A 179 6.67 -0.11 10.60
N ILE A 180 5.85 0.60 9.88
CA ILE A 180 5.04 0.05 8.79
C ILE A 180 5.56 0.69 7.51
N PHE A 181 5.72 -0.10 6.46
CA PHE A 181 5.97 0.42 5.13
C PHE A 181 4.77 0.14 4.24
N LEU A 182 4.22 1.19 3.63
CA LEU A 182 3.27 1.04 2.53
C LEU A 182 4.07 1.15 1.23
N LEU A 183 3.99 0.12 0.41
CA LEU A 183 4.63 0.08 -0.89
C LEU A 183 3.56 0.01 -1.96
N ILE A 184 3.51 1.04 -2.79
CA ILE A 184 2.48 1.22 -3.81
C ILE A 184 3.15 1.25 -5.18
N ILE A 185 2.65 0.46 -6.13
CA ILE A 185 3.09 0.45 -7.52
C ILE A 185 1.91 0.83 -8.38
N THR A 186 2.10 1.86 -9.20
CA THR A 186 1.09 2.35 -10.16
C THR A 186 1.66 2.41 -11.56
N TYR A 187 0.80 2.16 -12.53
CA TYR A 187 1.03 2.42 -13.96
C TYR A 187 -0.17 3.19 -14.52
N GLU A 188 0.13 4.22 -15.32
CA GLU A 188 -0.83 5.07 -16.04
C GLU A 188 -0.94 4.67 -17.51
#